data_39ca41c50bab54cc6edbd743ca51fc45
#
_entry.id   39ca41c50bab54cc6edbd743ca51fc45
#
_cell.length_a   1.000
_cell.length_b   1.000
_cell.length_c   1.000
_cell.angle_alpha   90.00
_cell.angle_beta   90.00
_cell.angle_gamma   90.00
#
_symmetry.space_group_name_H-M   'P 1'
#
loop_
_entity.id
_entity.type
_entity.pdbx_description
1 polymer ?
#
loop_
_entity_poly.entity_id
_entity_poly.type
_entity_poly.pdbx_seq_one_letter_code
_entity_poly.pdbx_strand_id
1 'polypeptide(L)'
;MEITKNNLRAFREDFNNTLKSLQEDYEVTIDMGNITYGGLGFHFKVDVTSGNRQEAERNKFIEALKRNSWKYPAFDEDSYGKVVKLGYNKDTYRIVGIKPRSRKYPIVVLRESDEKRYKYTYEAVLRSILVDRTKVSTETWLNDNEESNNE
;
A
#
# COMPACT_ATOMS: atom_id res chain seq x y z
N MET A 1 -6.87 32.23 11.06
CA MET A 1 -6.34 31.55 9.87
C MET A 1 -7.47 31.44 8.84
N GLU A 2 -7.23 31.89 7.62
CA GLU A 2 -8.17 31.74 6.54
C GLU A 2 -8.17 30.28 6.03
N ILE A 3 -9.36 29.69 5.81
CA ILE A 3 -9.50 28.28 5.43
C ILE A 3 -9.32 28.16 3.90
N THR A 4 -8.06 28.12 3.47
CA THR A 4 -7.66 27.87 2.08
C THR A 4 -6.92 26.54 1.98
N LYS A 5 -6.90 25.97 0.78
CA LYS A 5 -6.19 24.69 0.51
C LYS A 5 -4.71 24.77 0.90
N ASN A 6 -4.05 25.91 0.69
CA ASN A 6 -2.65 26.10 1.02
C ASN A 6 -2.44 26.17 2.54
N ASN A 7 -3.28 26.92 3.25
CA ASN A 7 -3.19 27.04 4.71
C ASN A 7 -3.49 25.72 5.41
N LEU A 8 -4.43 24.92 4.88
CA LEU A 8 -4.71 23.58 5.40
C LEU A 8 -3.56 22.60 5.14
N ARG A 9 -2.79 22.77 4.05
CA ARG A 9 -1.59 21.98 3.79
C ARG A 9 -0.48 22.33 4.79
N ALA A 10 -0.22 23.61 5.03
CA ALA A 10 0.73 24.06 6.03
C ALA A 10 0.34 23.57 7.44
N PHE A 11 -0.94 23.71 7.80
CA PHE A 11 -1.46 23.19 9.07
C PHE A 11 -1.20 21.68 9.23
N ARG A 12 -1.36 20.89 8.18
CA ARG A 12 -1.07 19.45 8.22
C ARG A 12 0.40 19.17 8.51
N GLU A 13 1.29 19.93 7.87
CA GLU A 13 2.75 19.78 8.08
C GLU A 13 3.13 20.14 9.51
N ASP A 14 2.61 21.24 10.03
CA ASP A 14 2.85 21.68 11.41
C ASP A 14 2.27 20.70 12.44
N PHE A 15 1.05 20.22 12.22
CA PHE A 15 0.41 19.21 13.05
C PHE A 15 1.25 17.93 13.14
N ASN A 16 1.67 17.39 11.99
CA ASN A 16 2.51 16.21 11.96
C ASN A 16 3.86 16.41 12.64
N ASN A 17 4.47 17.59 12.50
CA ASN A 17 5.74 17.90 13.15
C ASN A 17 5.58 18.01 14.68
N THR A 18 4.51 18.62 15.14
CA THR A 18 4.22 18.80 16.58
C THR A 18 3.99 17.45 17.27
N LEU A 19 3.42 16.47 16.55
CA LEU A 19 3.11 15.16 17.12
C LEU A 19 4.29 14.17 17.14
N LYS A 20 5.46 14.54 16.59
CA LYS A 20 6.61 13.61 16.53
C LYS A 20 7.07 13.17 17.91
N SER A 21 7.22 14.10 18.86
CA SER A 21 7.61 13.75 20.23
C SER A 21 6.58 12.84 20.90
N LEU A 22 5.31 13.12 20.70
CA LEU A 22 4.22 12.31 21.26
C LEU A 22 4.24 10.89 20.68
N GLN A 23 4.54 10.75 19.40
CA GLN A 23 4.67 9.43 18.75
C GLN A 23 5.85 8.64 19.32
N GLU A 24 6.97 9.30 19.58
CA GLU A 24 8.16 8.71 20.19
C GLU A 24 7.92 8.31 21.65
N ASP A 25 7.33 9.20 22.45
CA ASP A 25 7.08 8.99 23.88
C ASP A 25 6.13 7.82 24.17
N TYR A 26 5.15 7.61 23.29
CA TYR A 26 4.12 6.57 23.45
C TYR A 26 4.30 5.37 22.50
N GLU A 27 5.35 5.35 21.70
CA GLU A 27 5.61 4.31 20.67
C GLU A 27 4.39 4.07 19.75
N VAL A 28 3.75 5.17 19.33
CA VAL A 28 2.56 5.13 18.47
C VAL A 28 2.82 5.83 17.14
N THR A 29 2.07 5.45 16.12
CA THR A 29 1.98 6.21 14.86
C THR A 29 0.67 6.96 14.82
N ILE A 30 0.73 8.27 14.59
CA ILE A 30 -0.43 9.15 14.49
C ILE A 30 -0.56 9.64 13.05
N ASP A 31 -1.63 9.23 12.37
CA ASP A 31 -1.89 9.62 10.99
C ASP A 31 -3.08 10.58 10.91
N MET A 32 -2.87 11.73 10.27
CA MET A 32 -3.93 12.68 9.97
C MET A 32 -4.63 12.28 8.66
N GLY A 33 -5.91 11.96 8.74
CA GLY A 33 -6.76 11.66 7.59
C GLY A 33 -7.04 12.85 6.68
N ASN A 34 -8.00 12.71 5.79
CA ASN A 34 -8.41 13.81 4.91
C ASN A 34 -9.04 14.95 5.70
N ILE A 35 -8.66 16.18 5.34
CA ILE A 35 -9.29 17.40 5.88
C ILE A 35 -10.53 17.69 5.04
N THR A 36 -11.67 17.78 5.69
CA THR A 36 -12.91 18.27 5.10
C THR A 36 -13.19 19.65 5.68
N TYR A 37 -13.45 20.62 4.85
CA TYR A 37 -13.69 22.00 5.28
C TYR A 37 -14.91 22.60 4.60
N GLY A 38 -15.58 23.51 5.31
CA GLY A 38 -16.74 24.24 4.83
C GLY A 38 -17.22 25.24 5.87
N GLY A 39 -17.78 26.35 5.43
CA GLY A 39 -18.18 27.44 6.33
C GLY A 39 -17.00 28.02 7.08
N LEU A 40 -17.10 28.09 8.39
CA LEU A 40 -16.09 28.67 9.27
C LEU A 40 -15.16 27.64 9.93
N GLY A 41 -15.20 26.36 9.50
CA GLY A 41 -14.44 25.32 10.16
C GLY A 41 -13.90 24.26 9.21
N PHE A 42 -13.03 23.44 9.75
CA PHE A 42 -12.56 22.21 9.11
C PHE A 42 -12.48 21.10 10.17
N HIS A 43 -12.60 19.86 9.69
CA HIS A 43 -12.45 18.69 10.53
C HIS A 43 -11.63 17.61 9.80
N PHE A 44 -11.00 16.76 10.56
CA PHE A 44 -10.23 15.64 10.06
C PHE A 44 -10.26 14.49 11.08
N LYS A 45 -10.03 13.30 10.60
CA LYS A 45 -9.90 12.11 11.43
C LYS A 45 -8.44 11.89 11.78
N VAL A 46 -8.19 11.54 13.03
CA VAL A 46 -6.86 11.10 13.50
C VAL A 46 -6.94 9.61 13.78
N ASP A 47 -6.07 8.85 13.14
CA ASP A 47 -5.91 7.43 13.42
C ASP A 47 -4.61 7.22 14.20
N VAL A 48 -4.73 6.66 15.41
CA VAL A 48 -3.59 6.33 16.29
C VAL A 48 -3.40 4.82 16.26
N THR A 49 -2.18 4.38 15.96
CA THR A 49 -1.84 2.96 15.88
C THR A 49 -0.65 2.69 16.80
N SER A 50 -0.79 1.76 17.74
CA SER A 50 0.32 1.29 18.56
C SER A 50 1.20 0.32 17.77
N GLY A 51 2.53 0.43 17.95
CA GLY A 51 3.50 -0.41 17.28
C GLY A 51 3.91 0.06 15.88
N ASN A 52 4.59 -0.81 15.15
CA ASN A 52 5.11 -0.50 13.83
C ASN A 52 3.97 -0.32 12.81
N ARG A 53 3.96 0.82 12.11
CA ARG A 53 2.98 1.15 11.08
C ARG A 53 2.85 0.05 10.01
N GLN A 54 3.98 -0.53 9.60
CA GLN A 54 3.98 -1.59 8.59
C GLN A 54 3.26 -2.85 9.08
N GLU A 55 3.48 -3.20 10.35
CA GLU A 55 2.81 -4.34 10.97
C GLU A 55 1.30 -4.11 11.11
N ALA A 56 0.90 -2.93 11.52
CA ALA A 56 -0.51 -2.54 11.58
C ALA A 56 -1.19 -2.53 10.20
N GLU A 57 -0.50 -2.07 9.16
CA GLU A 57 -0.99 -2.10 7.78
C GLU A 57 -1.10 -3.55 7.27
N ARG A 58 -0.11 -4.40 7.58
CA ARG A 58 -0.13 -5.82 7.28
C ARG A 58 -1.31 -6.53 7.94
N ASN A 59 -1.52 -6.29 9.22
CA ASN A 59 -2.65 -6.88 9.96
C ASN A 59 -4.00 -6.44 9.38
N LYS A 60 -4.17 -5.18 9.02
CA LYS A 60 -5.36 -4.67 8.31
C LYS A 60 -5.56 -5.33 6.94
N PHE A 61 -4.47 -5.59 6.20
CA PHE A 61 -4.53 -6.30 4.93
C PHE A 61 -5.00 -7.74 5.11
N ILE A 62 -4.39 -8.48 6.06
CA ILE A 62 -4.74 -9.87 6.37
C ILE A 62 -6.20 -9.98 6.82
N GLU A 63 -6.64 -9.08 7.69
CA GLU A 63 -8.04 -9.05 8.15
C GLU A 63 -9.03 -8.78 7.01
N ALA A 64 -8.72 -7.82 6.14
CA ALA A 64 -9.52 -7.52 4.96
C ALA A 64 -9.57 -8.70 3.98
N LEU A 65 -8.45 -9.40 3.82
CA LEU A 65 -8.34 -10.59 2.99
C LEU A 65 -9.20 -11.75 3.55
N LYS A 66 -9.06 -12.05 4.84
CA LYS A 66 -9.84 -13.12 5.51
C LYS A 66 -11.34 -12.90 5.40
N ARG A 67 -11.80 -11.65 5.58
CA ARG A 67 -13.22 -11.28 5.46
C ARG A 67 -13.75 -11.32 4.01
N ASN A 68 -12.88 -11.27 3.02
CA ASN A 68 -13.25 -11.16 1.61
C ASN A 68 -12.50 -12.18 0.72
N SER A 69 -12.11 -13.32 1.26
CA SER A 69 -11.31 -14.35 0.57
C SER A 69 -11.95 -14.81 -0.75
N TRP A 70 -13.27 -14.86 -0.81
CA TRP A 70 -14.01 -15.21 -2.03
C TRP A 70 -13.85 -14.18 -3.17
N LYS A 71 -13.52 -12.92 -2.85
CA LYS A 71 -13.25 -11.87 -3.86
C LYS A 71 -11.81 -11.90 -4.38
N TYR A 72 -10.88 -12.38 -3.55
CA TYR A 72 -9.44 -12.33 -3.82
C TYR A 72 -8.79 -13.72 -3.64
N PRO A 73 -9.28 -14.75 -4.35
CA PRO A 73 -8.89 -16.15 -4.09
C PRO A 73 -7.41 -16.45 -4.34
N ALA A 74 -6.73 -15.64 -5.17
CA ALA A 74 -5.32 -15.83 -5.48
C ALA A 74 -4.38 -14.99 -4.57
N PHE A 75 -4.93 -14.21 -3.64
CA PHE A 75 -4.14 -13.50 -2.64
C PHE A 75 -4.07 -14.31 -1.35
N ASP A 76 -2.91 -14.25 -0.72
CA ASP A 76 -2.58 -14.83 0.57
C ASP A 76 -1.96 -13.76 1.50
N GLU A 77 -1.59 -14.15 2.70
CA GLU A 77 -0.94 -13.25 3.66
C GLU A 77 0.41 -12.73 3.15
N ASP A 78 1.11 -13.51 2.31
CA ASP A 78 2.38 -13.15 1.69
C ASP A 78 2.22 -12.21 0.48
N SER A 79 0.99 -11.97 0.04
CA SER A 79 0.71 -10.97 -0.99
C SER A 79 0.93 -9.54 -0.49
N TYR A 80 0.88 -9.29 0.82
CA TYR A 80 1.31 -8.02 1.40
C TYR A 80 2.81 -7.81 1.21
N GLY A 81 3.18 -6.64 0.75
CA GLY A 81 4.58 -6.31 0.51
C GLY A 81 5.16 -6.84 -0.80
N LYS A 82 4.44 -7.69 -1.54
CA LYS A 82 4.89 -8.13 -2.88
C LYS A 82 5.08 -6.95 -3.80
N VAL A 83 6.18 -7.00 -4.54
CA VAL A 83 6.54 -6.02 -5.56
C VAL A 83 5.95 -6.45 -6.89
N VAL A 84 5.28 -5.53 -7.56
CA VAL A 84 4.59 -5.75 -8.85
C VAL A 84 4.90 -4.61 -9.81
N LYS A 85 4.94 -4.92 -11.10
CA LYS A 85 5.13 -3.91 -12.17
C LYS A 85 3.79 -3.61 -12.80
N LEU A 86 3.32 -2.37 -12.66
CA LEU A 86 1.99 -1.94 -13.10
C LEU A 86 2.07 -0.69 -13.97
N GLY A 87 1.01 -0.47 -14.75
CA GLY A 87 0.89 0.67 -15.63
C GLY A 87 1.64 0.50 -16.96
N TYR A 88 1.51 1.51 -17.82
CA TYR A 88 2.12 1.50 -19.15
C TYR A 88 3.66 1.51 -19.09
N ASN A 89 4.23 2.29 -18.17
CA ASN A 89 5.67 2.41 -17.96
C ASN A 89 6.27 1.27 -17.12
N LYS A 90 5.43 0.30 -16.67
CA LYS A 90 5.85 -0.80 -15.79
C LYS A 90 6.59 -0.32 -14.54
N ASP A 91 6.12 0.77 -13.95
CA ASP A 91 6.63 1.27 -12.68
C ASP A 91 6.53 0.17 -11.60
N THR A 92 7.45 0.24 -10.65
CA THR A 92 7.52 -0.71 -9.54
C THR A 92 6.65 -0.25 -8.39
N TYR A 93 5.77 -1.12 -7.93
CA TYR A 93 4.83 -0.89 -6.85
C TYR A 93 4.90 -2.02 -5.82
N ARG A 94 4.57 -1.70 -4.59
CA ARG A 94 4.43 -2.66 -3.49
C ARG A 94 2.96 -2.74 -3.05
N ILE A 95 2.43 -3.94 -2.88
CA ILE A 95 1.06 -4.14 -2.38
C ILE A 95 1.01 -3.80 -0.89
N VAL A 96 0.18 -2.82 -0.51
CA VAL A 96 0.11 -2.31 0.87
C VAL A 96 -1.30 -2.31 1.46
N GLY A 97 -2.32 -2.68 0.70
CA GLY A 97 -3.66 -2.69 1.26
C GLY A 97 -4.75 -3.23 0.34
N ILE A 98 -5.88 -3.54 0.94
CA ILE A 98 -7.12 -3.89 0.26
C ILE A 98 -8.23 -2.97 0.77
N LYS A 99 -9.01 -2.40 -0.13
CA LYS A 99 -10.23 -1.64 0.14
C LYS A 99 -11.46 -2.36 -0.42
N PRO A 100 -12.06 -3.31 0.28
CA PRO A 100 -13.11 -4.19 -0.26
C PRO A 100 -14.38 -3.45 -0.70
N ARG A 101 -14.62 -2.24 -0.18
CA ARG A 101 -15.74 -1.37 -0.57
C ARG A 101 -15.52 -0.69 -1.93
N SER A 102 -14.28 -0.61 -2.40
CA SER A 102 -13.96 -0.07 -3.73
C SER A 102 -14.20 -1.15 -4.77
N ARG A 103 -15.29 -1.06 -5.52
CA ARG A 103 -15.68 -2.10 -6.49
C ARG A 103 -14.68 -2.24 -7.65
N LYS A 104 -14.19 -1.12 -8.18
CA LYS A 104 -13.35 -1.09 -9.39
C LYS A 104 -11.86 -1.19 -9.07
N TYR A 105 -11.41 -0.50 -8.03
CA TYR A 105 -9.98 -0.38 -7.70
C TYR A 105 -9.73 -0.75 -6.22
N PRO A 106 -9.87 -2.04 -5.86
CA PRO A 106 -9.79 -2.45 -4.45
C PRO A 106 -8.36 -2.58 -3.93
N ILE A 107 -7.36 -2.77 -4.79
CA ILE A 107 -5.99 -3.01 -4.35
C ILE A 107 -5.25 -1.69 -4.22
N VAL A 108 -4.66 -1.46 -3.06
CA VAL A 108 -3.83 -0.29 -2.77
C VAL A 108 -2.37 -0.68 -2.90
N VAL A 109 -1.65 0.05 -3.71
CA VAL A 109 -0.22 -0.15 -3.94
C VAL A 109 0.55 1.13 -3.66
N LEU A 110 1.78 0.99 -3.21
CA LEU A 110 2.73 2.07 -2.98
C LEU A 110 3.74 2.06 -4.13
N ARG A 111 3.88 3.17 -4.87
CA ARG A 111 4.93 3.30 -5.88
C ARG A 111 6.27 3.54 -5.20
N GLU A 112 7.28 2.77 -5.56
CA GLU A 112 8.57 2.85 -4.87
C GLU A 112 9.37 4.11 -5.19
N SER A 113 9.14 4.72 -6.36
CA SER A 113 9.90 5.91 -6.79
C SER A 113 9.54 7.20 -6.03
N ASP A 114 8.30 7.36 -5.58
CA ASP A 114 7.81 8.59 -4.96
C ASP A 114 6.99 8.34 -3.68
N GLU A 115 6.91 7.09 -3.22
CA GLU A 115 6.16 6.63 -2.05
C GLU A 115 4.66 7.05 -2.04
N LYS A 116 4.10 7.30 -3.22
CA LYS A 116 2.69 7.62 -3.37
C LYS A 116 1.83 6.38 -3.49
N ARG A 117 0.63 6.46 -2.92
CA ARG A 117 -0.35 5.37 -2.94
C ARG A 117 -1.28 5.49 -4.14
N TYR A 118 -1.44 4.38 -4.85
CA TYR A 118 -2.32 4.24 -6.00
C TYR A 118 -3.31 3.11 -5.76
N LYS A 119 -4.37 3.10 -6.55
CA LYS A 119 -5.38 2.02 -6.52
C LYS A 119 -5.44 1.35 -7.88
N TYR A 120 -5.43 0.03 -7.87
CA TYR A 120 -5.52 -0.79 -9.08
C TYR A 120 -6.63 -1.83 -8.96
N THR A 121 -7.02 -2.37 -10.12
CA THR A 121 -7.93 -3.51 -10.18
C THR A 121 -7.22 -4.77 -9.67
N TYR A 122 -7.97 -5.70 -9.12
CA TYR A 122 -7.44 -6.98 -8.67
C TYR A 122 -6.78 -7.75 -9.83
N GLU A 123 -7.42 -7.74 -10.98
CA GLU A 123 -6.96 -8.46 -12.18
C GLU A 123 -5.63 -7.92 -12.70
N ALA A 124 -5.43 -6.60 -12.68
CA ALA A 124 -4.17 -6.00 -13.11
C ALA A 124 -3.00 -6.42 -12.22
N VAL A 125 -3.21 -6.39 -10.90
CA VAL A 125 -2.19 -6.81 -9.92
C VAL A 125 -1.92 -8.31 -10.02
N LEU A 126 -2.97 -9.13 -10.15
CA LEU A 126 -2.84 -10.58 -10.30
C LEU A 126 -2.05 -10.97 -11.55
N ARG A 127 -2.32 -10.35 -12.69
CA ARG A 127 -1.55 -10.58 -13.92
C ARG A 127 -0.06 -10.30 -13.74
N SER A 128 0.29 -9.23 -13.04
CA SER A 128 1.69 -8.89 -12.78
C SER A 128 2.37 -9.97 -11.93
N ILE A 129 1.72 -10.47 -10.89
CA ILE A 129 2.25 -11.55 -10.04
C ILE A 129 2.44 -12.84 -10.84
N LEU A 130 1.51 -13.19 -11.72
CA LEU A 130 1.58 -14.41 -12.52
C LEU A 130 2.70 -14.35 -13.57
N VAL A 131 2.91 -13.20 -14.21
CA VAL A 131 3.99 -13.00 -15.18
C VAL A 131 5.36 -13.16 -14.53
N ASP A 132 5.55 -12.66 -13.31
CA ASP A 132 6.83 -12.84 -12.61
C ASP A 132 7.08 -14.31 -12.23
N ARG A 133 6.04 -15.06 -11.86
CA ARG A 133 6.17 -16.49 -11.57
C ARG A 133 6.58 -17.32 -12.81
N THR A 134 6.06 -17.00 -13.98
CA THR A 134 6.42 -17.70 -15.22
C THR A 134 7.85 -17.43 -15.65
N LYS A 135 8.37 -16.21 -15.44
CA LYS A 135 9.76 -15.86 -15.73
C LYS A 135 10.75 -16.63 -14.85
N VAL A 136 10.49 -16.69 -13.53
CA VAL A 136 11.34 -17.43 -12.59
C VAL A 136 11.40 -18.91 -12.96
N SER A 137 10.28 -19.54 -13.35
CA SER A 137 10.26 -20.92 -13.79
C SER A 137 11.10 -21.15 -15.04
N THR A 138 11.06 -20.22 -16.00
CA THR A 138 11.81 -20.33 -17.27
C THR A 138 13.31 -20.16 -17.04
N GLU A 139 13.73 -19.26 -16.17
CA GLU A 139 15.15 -19.06 -15.84
C GLU A 139 15.72 -20.27 -15.10
N THR A 140 14.96 -20.90 -14.22
CA THR A 140 15.40 -22.12 -13.52
C THR A 140 15.58 -23.28 -14.50
N TRP A 141 14.69 -23.44 -15.47
CA TRP A 141 14.79 -24.46 -16.51
C TRP A 141 15.99 -24.26 -17.45
N LEU A 142 16.38 -23.01 -17.73
CA LEU A 142 17.53 -22.71 -18.58
C LEU A 142 18.84 -23.02 -17.86
N ASN A 143 18.96 -22.69 -16.57
CA ASN A 143 20.15 -22.97 -15.77
C ASN A 143 20.37 -24.48 -15.57
N ASP A 144 19.31 -25.26 -15.32
CA ASP A 144 19.40 -26.71 -15.15
C ASP A 144 19.81 -27.45 -16.43
N ASN A 145 19.53 -26.86 -17.61
CA ASN A 145 19.92 -27.44 -18.90
C ASN A 145 21.34 -27.05 -19.36
N GLU A 146 21.93 -25.97 -18.85
CA GLU A 146 23.31 -25.59 -19.14
C GLU A 146 24.31 -26.43 -18.35
N GLU A 147 23.98 -26.85 -17.12
CA GLU A 147 24.85 -27.76 -16.33
C GLU A 147 24.86 -29.19 -16.86
N SER A 148 23.84 -29.62 -17.58
CA SER A 148 23.76 -30.99 -18.13
C SER A 148 24.53 -31.19 -19.44
N ASN A 149 25.03 -30.14 -20.08
CA ASN A 149 25.76 -30.22 -21.35
C ASN A 149 27.29 -30.10 -21.21
N ASN A 150 27.81 -30.07 -19.98
CA ASN A 150 29.25 -29.94 -19.71
C ASN A 150 29.91 -31.20 -19.09
N GLU A 151 29.30 -32.38 -19.27
CA GLU A 151 29.95 -33.69 -18.93
C GLU A 151 30.31 -34.49 -20.20
#